data_fc6011005338e8b464fd2ce19a9874ae
#
_entry.id   fc6011005338e8b464fd2ce19a9874ae
#
_cell.length_a   1.000
_cell.length_b   1.000
_cell.length_c   1.000
_cell.angle_alpha   90.00
_cell.angle_beta   90.00
_cell.angle_gamma   90.00
#
_symmetry.space_group_name_H-M   'P 1'
#
loop_
_entity.id
_entity.type
_entity.pdbx_description
1 polymer ?
#
loop_
_entity_poly.entity_id
_entity_poly.type
_entity_poly.pdbx_seq_one_letter_code
_entity_poly.pdbx_strand_id
1 'polypeptide(L)'
;MLLRLLLAALLALGGCQPGAARRGATVLFASGADLQSMNPLVTLHPLARQVQRYVLLTTLARYDSALTPRPYLARGWDWSPDRRTLVLHLVTGLRWHDGVPTTARDVRWTLDAARDPAVGYPRSAELAGLEGIEAPDDSTVALRFGTAVARFPDVLTDLAIAPAHLLDSVPRTRLRQAAWNEHPVGNGPFRFVAHEPNRRWVFAANPDFPAALGGPPRLERFIVVVVDEPATKLAALTAGELDFAGIQPGHASFVARDPDLAVLSYPLLFTYVIALNTRRPPFDALTARRRVDAAVDRREIVEGYLYGYGTPARSPVPPDVPGYFPGADSGTRAVAGGPPFRFELLTVGSGEAPLEQMIQARLRGAGMEARIRQLELSAFLARVYGPAHDFDAAVLGVTGDAGLAYLGPLAAVAGLAAPTDPARAQRMFADSLPAVVLYHARGLQGMNRRVHGVTMDLRGELPTVHDWWVAP
;
A
#
# COMPACT_ATOMS: atom_id res chain seq x y z
N MET A 1 65.51 -17.00 22.15
CA MET A 1 65.20 -16.20 20.91
C MET A 1 63.94 -16.65 20.20
N LEU A 2 63.49 -17.88 20.30
CA LEU A 2 62.26 -18.38 19.66
C LEU A 2 60.93 -17.86 20.32
N LEU A 3 60.93 -17.55 21.61
CA LEU A 3 59.69 -17.12 22.33
C LEU A 3 59.29 -15.67 22.06
N ARG A 4 60.18 -14.82 21.53
CA ARG A 4 59.91 -13.45 21.16
C ARG A 4 59.37 -13.31 19.72
N LEU A 5 59.56 -14.31 18.88
CA LEU A 5 59.01 -14.35 17.51
C LEU A 5 57.58 -14.86 17.47
N LEU A 6 57.13 -15.66 18.44
CA LEU A 6 55.74 -16.12 18.56
C LEU A 6 54.79 -15.04 19.08
N LEU A 7 55.26 -14.08 19.88
CA LEU A 7 54.41 -12.98 20.36
C LEU A 7 54.19 -11.88 19.32
N ALA A 8 55.09 -11.74 18.32
CA ALA A 8 54.92 -10.78 17.24
C ALA A 8 53.96 -11.27 16.12
N ALA A 9 53.76 -12.58 16.00
CA ALA A 9 52.85 -13.18 15.03
C ALA A 9 51.36 -13.14 15.49
N LEU A 10 51.10 -13.02 16.80
CA LEU A 10 49.75 -12.94 17.35
C LEU A 10 49.15 -11.51 17.31
N LEU A 11 49.94 -10.47 17.08
CA LEU A 11 49.50 -9.09 16.97
C LEU A 11 49.12 -8.67 15.54
N ALA A 12 49.36 -9.53 14.53
CA ALA A 12 49.03 -9.27 13.14
C ALA A 12 47.66 -9.85 12.72
N LEU A 13 46.92 -10.51 13.63
CA LEU A 13 45.54 -11.01 13.40
C LEU A 13 44.48 -10.06 13.96
N GLY A 14 44.88 -8.85 14.37
CA GLY A 14 43.98 -7.78 14.78
C GLY A 14 43.40 -7.05 13.58
N GLY A 15 42.17 -7.37 13.25
CA GLY A 15 41.26 -6.42 12.57
C GLY A 15 41.22 -6.43 11.07
N CYS A 16 40.91 -7.55 10.45
CA CYS A 16 39.97 -7.50 9.35
C CYS A 16 38.56 -7.61 9.92
N GLN A 17 38.05 -6.55 10.55
CA GLN A 17 36.65 -6.28 10.42
C GLN A 17 36.41 -6.10 8.91
N PRO A 18 35.46 -6.85 8.27
CA PRO A 18 35.01 -6.48 6.97
C PRO A 18 34.36 -5.13 7.16
N GLY A 19 35.11 -4.06 6.99
CA GLY A 19 34.56 -2.72 6.89
C GLY A 19 33.47 -2.82 5.85
N ALA A 20 32.24 -2.48 6.24
CA ALA A 20 31.14 -2.37 5.29
C ALA A 20 31.69 -1.55 4.13
N ALA A 21 31.96 -2.22 3.01
CA ALA A 21 32.49 -1.56 1.84
C ALA A 21 31.59 -0.37 1.58
N ARG A 22 32.12 0.84 1.57
CA ARG A 22 31.33 2.07 1.39
C ARG A 22 30.51 1.86 0.14
N ARG A 23 29.20 1.62 0.30
CA ARG A 23 28.26 1.23 -0.77
C ARG A 23 27.96 2.38 -1.71
N GLY A 24 28.74 3.48 -1.65
CA GLY A 24 28.47 4.69 -2.42
C GLY A 24 27.03 5.20 -2.18
N ALA A 25 26.44 5.85 -3.15
CA ALA A 25 25.05 6.33 -3.11
C ALA A 25 24.03 5.20 -3.42
N THR A 26 24.21 4.03 -2.78
CA THR A 26 23.32 2.87 -2.91
C THR A 26 22.45 2.70 -1.67
N VAL A 27 21.15 2.46 -1.87
CA VAL A 27 20.17 2.14 -0.81
C VAL A 27 19.65 0.72 -1.00
N LEU A 28 19.61 -0.05 0.10
CA LEU A 28 19.05 -1.40 0.17
C LEU A 28 17.75 -1.37 0.98
N PHE A 29 16.66 -1.68 0.32
CA PHE A 29 15.30 -1.67 0.88
C PHE A 29 14.78 -3.11 0.99
N ALA A 30 14.42 -3.56 2.19
CA ALA A 30 13.90 -4.90 2.40
C ALA A 30 12.44 -5.04 1.95
N SER A 31 12.14 -6.10 1.21
CA SER A 31 10.79 -6.58 0.92
C SER A 31 10.55 -7.91 1.62
N GLY A 32 9.30 -8.17 2.06
CA GLY A 32 8.91 -9.46 2.62
C GLY A 32 8.68 -10.56 1.58
N ALA A 33 8.59 -10.20 0.30
CA ALA A 33 8.40 -11.13 -0.80
C ALA A 33 9.00 -10.55 -2.07
N ASP A 34 9.22 -11.40 -3.07
CA ASP A 34 9.62 -10.95 -4.41
C ASP A 34 8.53 -10.04 -5.01
N LEU A 35 8.94 -9.02 -5.75
CA LEU A 35 8.03 -8.08 -6.41
C LEU A 35 7.22 -8.73 -7.55
N GLN A 36 7.57 -9.94 -7.95
CA GLN A 36 6.94 -10.81 -8.95
C GLN A 36 7.00 -10.25 -10.37
N SER A 37 6.55 -9.02 -10.60
CA SER A 37 6.49 -8.42 -11.93
C SER A 37 6.49 -6.90 -11.85
N MET A 38 7.16 -6.26 -12.82
CA MET A 38 7.10 -4.81 -13.00
C MET A 38 5.98 -4.39 -13.96
N ASN A 39 5.11 -5.31 -14.38
CA ASN A 39 3.99 -4.98 -15.27
C ASN A 39 2.81 -4.38 -14.47
N PRO A 40 2.49 -3.09 -14.68
CA PRO A 40 1.45 -2.40 -13.93
C PRO A 40 0.03 -2.93 -14.18
N LEU A 41 -0.15 -3.68 -15.27
CA LEU A 41 -1.44 -4.24 -15.65
C LEU A 41 -1.77 -5.57 -14.95
N VAL A 42 -0.75 -6.25 -14.37
CA VAL A 42 -0.94 -7.63 -13.89
C VAL A 42 -0.54 -7.87 -12.45
N THR A 43 0.26 -6.98 -11.83
CA THR A 43 0.70 -7.18 -10.43
C THR A 43 -0.23 -6.51 -9.42
N LEU A 44 -0.42 -7.21 -8.29
CA LEU A 44 -1.13 -6.69 -7.10
C LEU A 44 -0.19 -6.38 -5.93
N HIS A 45 1.09 -6.76 -6.03
CA HIS A 45 2.03 -6.62 -4.93
C HIS A 45 2.21 -5.13 -4.55
N PRO A 46 1.92 -4.72 -3.29
CA PRO A 46 1.88 -3.31 -2.91
C PRO A 46 3.20 -2.56 -3.16
N LEU A 47 4.34 -3.17 -2.78
CA LEU A 47 5.65 -2.55 -3.01
C LEU A 47 6.03 -2.54 -4.49
N ALA A 48 5.68 -3.58 -5.27
CA ALA A 48 5.91 -3.58 -6.71
C ALA A 48 5.19 -2.41 -7.39
N ARG A 49 3.94 -2.12 -7.00
CA ARG A 49 3.19 -0.96 -7.49
C ARG A 49 3.87 0.38 -7.14
N GLN A 50 4.51 0.47 -5.97
CA GLN A 50 5.29 1.67 -5.62
C GLN A 50 6.58 1.77 -6.44
N VAL A 51 7.29 0.65 -6.64
CA VAL A 51 8.47 0.60 -7.51
C VAL A 51 8.10 0.98 -8.96
N GLN A 52 6.98 0.50 -9.47
CA GLN A 52 6.46 0.91 -10.78
C GLN A 52 6.26 2.43 -10.86
N ARG A 53 5.57 3.04 -9.91
CA ARG A 53 5.19 4.47 -9.95
C ARG A 53 6.33 5.43 -9.66
N TYR A 54 7.25 5.07 -8.77
CA TYR A 54 8.22 6.00 -8.22
C TYR A 54 9.66 5.72 -8.65
N VAL A 55 9.95 4.48 -9.10
CA VAL A 55 11.31 4.05 -9.45
C VAL A 55 11.43 3.82 -10.96
N LEU A 56 10.66 2.90 -11.53
CA LEU A 56 10.91 2.38 -12.87
C LEU A 56 10.10 3.07 -13.97
N LEU A 57 8.86 3.48 -13.70
CA LEU A 57 7.91 3.99 -14.68
C LEU A 57 7.38 5.38 -14.26
N THR A 58 6.58 5.98 -15.13
CA THR A 58 5.86 7.22 -14.85
C THR A 58 4.35 7.00 -14.86
N THR A 59 3.62 7.78 -14.04
CA THR A 59 2.16 7.89 -14.06
C THR A 59 1.74 9.21 -14.68
N LEU A 60 0.49 9.34 -15.11
CA LEU A 60 -0.02 10.60 -15.68
C LEU A 60 -0.02 11.74 -14.66
N ALA A 61 -0.46 11.47 -13.45
CA ALA A 61 -0.41 12.39 -12.33
C ALA A 61 0.18 11.67 -11.10
N ARG A 62 0.54 12.43 -10.07
CA ARG A 62 0.94 11.91 -8.76
C ARG A 62 0.15 12.61 -7.65
N TYR A 63 -0.11 11.91 -6.58
CA TYR A 63 -0.64 12.55 -5.38
C TYR A 63 0.45 13.33 -4.65
N ASP A 64 0.10 14.52 -4.14
CA ASP A 64 0.87 15.18 -3.09
C ASP A 64 0.57 14.54 -1.71
N SER A 65 1.20 15.04 -0.64
CA SER A 65 1.01 14.51 0.72
C SER A 65 -0.42 14.67 1.25
N ALA A 66 -1.21 15.57 0.67
CA ALA A 66 -2.63 15.75 0.98
C ALA A 66 -3.55 14.91 0.07
N LEU A 67 -2.99 13.95 -0.69
CA LEU A 67 -3.70 13.14 -1.69
C LEU A 67 -4.43 13.98 -2.75
N THR A 68 -3.91 15.15 -3.08
CA THR A 68 -4.39 15.97 -4.20
C THR A 68 -3.61 15.58 -5.46
N PRO A 69 -4.30 15.27 -6.59
CA PRO A 69 -3.62 14.97 -7.85
C PRO A 69 -2.81 16.16 -8.35
N ARG A 70 -1.55 15.94 -8.67
CA ARG A 70 -0.61 16.93 -9.24
C ARG A 70 -0.12 16.45 -10.60
N PRO A 71 0.17 17.37 -11.53
CA PRO A 71 0.79 17.04 -12.79
C PRO A 71 2.09 16.24 -12.64
N TYR A 72 2.30 15.25 -13.53
CA TYR A 72 3.55 14.53 -13.63
C TYR A 72 3.86 14.25 -15.12
N LEU A 73 3.66 13.02 -15.66
CA LEU A 73 3.81 12.81 -17.11
C LEU A 73 2.83 13.69 -17.91
N ALA A 74 1.60 13.85 -17.43
CA ALA A 74 0.73 14.93 -17.86
C ALA A 74 1.15 16.22 -17.14
N ARG A 75 1.74 17.17 -17.89
CA ARG A 75 2.13 18.50 -17.37
C ARG A 75 0.95 19.37 -16.96
N GLY A 76 -0.26 18.99 -17.36
CA GLY A 76 -1.52 19.64 -17.06
C GLY A 76 -2.68 18.93 -17.76
N TRP A 77 -3.90 19.34 -17.42
CA TRP A 77 -5.11 18.82 -18.01
C TRP A 77 -6.27 19.81 -17.97
N ASP A 78 -7.20 19.66 -18.91
CA ASP A 78 -8.41 20.46 -19.04
C ASP A 78 -9.64 19.56 -19.04
N TRP A 79 -10.71 20.04 -18.41
CA TRP A 79 -12.01 19.41 -18.44
C TRP A 79 -12.95 20.14 -19.36
N SER A 80 -13.74 19.40 -20.15
CA SER A 80 -14.89 19.97 -20.82
C SER A 80 -15.90 20.55 -19.81
N PRO A 81 -16.72 21.56 -20.20
CA PRO A 81 -17.72 22.16 -19.30
C PRO A 81 -18.71 21.15 -18.70
N ASP A 82 -19.06 20.11 -19.42
CA ASP A 82 -19.96 19.03 -18.98
C ASP A 82 -19.23 17.94 -18.18
N ARG A 83 -17.92 18.09 -17.94
CA ARG A 83 -17.09 17.14 -17.20
C ARG A 83 -17.07 15.72 -17.77
N ARG A 84 -17.30 15.55 -19.06
CA ARG A 84 -17.27 14.26 -19.74
C ARG A 84 -16.00 14.02 -20.56
N THR A 85 -15.24 15.07 -20.82
CA THR A 85 -13.94 14.93 -21.53
C THR A 85 -12.82 15.50 -20.68
N LEU A 86 -11.77 14.70 -20.50
CA LEU A 86 -10.51 15.10 -19.86
C LEU A 86 -9.42 15.08 -20.92
N VAL A 87 -8.84 16.25 -21.21
CA VAL A 87 -7.68 16.37 -22.11
C VAL A 87 -6.42 16.49 -21.28
N LEU A 88 -5.47 15.57 -21.50
CA LEU A 88 -4.18 15.51 -20.82
C LEU A 88 -3.09 15.98 -21.77
N HIS A 89 -2.23 16.90 -21.33
CA HIS A 89 -1.09 17.42 -22.08
C HIS A 89 0.21 16.83 -21.54
N LEU A 90 0.88 15.99 -22.31
CA LEU A 90 2.07 15.27 -21.83
C LEU A 90 3.34 16.13 -21.88
N VAL A 91 4.28 15.83 -20.99
CA VAL A 91 5.65 16.29 -21.06
C VAL A 91 6.31 15.67 -22.28
N THR A 92 6.96 16.49 -23.10
CA THR A 92 7.72 16.04 -24.27
C THR A 92 9.19 15.77 -23.91
N GLY A 93 9.85 14.93 -24.71
CA GLY A 93 11.28 14.63 -24.53
C GLY A 93 11.60 13.50 -23.57
N LEU A 94 10.60 12.95 -22.84
CA LEU A 94 10.79 11.73 -22.06
C LEU A 94 11.02 10.54 -23.01
N ARG A 95 11.98 9.69 -22.68
CA ARG A 95 12.28 8.47 -23.44
C ARG A 95 12.19 7.26 -22.53
N TRP A 96 11.81 6.14 -23.11
CA TRP A 96 12.04 4.82 -22.56
C TRP A 96 13.54 4.56 -22.40
N HIS A 97 13.91 3.69 -21.49
CA HIS A 97 15.32 3.40 -21.19
C HIS A 97 16.09 2.74 -22.36
N ASP A 98 15.39 2.27 -23.37
CA ASP A 98 15.94 1.82 -24.66
C ASP A 98 16.06 2.94 -25.71
N GLY A 99 15.70 4.17 -25.36
CA GLY A 99 15.83 5.35 -26.22
C GLY A 99 14.59 5.69 -27.04
N VAL A 100 13.55 4.84 -27.07
CA VAL A 100 12.29 5.14 -27.77
C VAL A 100 11.56 6.28 -27.07
N PRO A 101 10.96 7.27 -27.79
CA PRO A 101 10.16 8.33 -27.15
C PRO A 101 8.94 7.77 -26.42
N THR A 102 8.67 8.31 -25.21
CA THR A 102 7.39 8.09 -24.53
C THR A 102 6.36 9.08 -25.09
N THR A 103 5.23 8.57 -25.58
CA THR A 103 4.22 9.37 -26.28
C THR A 103 2.78 9.07 -25.80
N ALA A 104 1.84 9.83 -26.32
CA ALA A 104 0.40 9.59 -26.12
C ALA A 104 -0.07 8.19 -26.57
N ARG A 105 0.65 7.57 -27.53
CA ARG A 105 0.41 6.17 -27.94
C ARG A 105 0.58 5.20 -26.76
N ASP A 106 1.63 5.38 -25.93
CA ASP A 106 1.86 4.52 -24.77
C ASP A 106 0.74 4.65 -23.74
N VAL A 107 0.29 5.89 -23.51
CA VAL A 107 -0.84 6.18 -22.60
C VAL A 107 -2.12 5.51 -23.11
N ARG A 108 -2.46 5.73 -24.38
CA ARG A 108 -3.65 5.12 -25.00
C ARG A 108 -3.58 3.59 -24.90
N TRP A 109 -2.47 3.01 -25.30
CA TRP A 109 -2.27 1.56 -25.25
C TRP A 109 -2.44 0.99 -23.83
N THR A 110 -1.85 1.66 -22.83
CA THR A 110 -1.93 1.23 -21.43
C THR A 110 -3.37 1.24 -20.91
N LEU A 111 -4.10 2.33 -21.18
CA LEU A 111 -5.49 2.47 -20.72
C LEU A 111 -6.42 1.51 -21.47
N ASP A 112 -6.24 1.32 -22.78
CA ASP A 112 -6.98 0.32 -23.58
C ASP A 112 -6.72 -1.09 -23.06
N ALA A 113 -5.47 -1.41 -22.71
CA ALA A 113 -5.12 -2.70 -22.11
C ALA A 113 -5.74 -2.88 -20.71
N ALA A 114 -5.73 -1.83 -19.89
CA ALA A 114 -6.31 -1.90 -18.55
C ALA A 114 -7.84 -2.09 -18.54
N ARG A 115 -8.52 -1.67 -19.62
CA ARG A 115 -9.98 -1.86 -19.79
C ARG A 115 -10.34 -3.21 -20.39
N ASP A 116 -9.38 -3.89 -21.01
CA ASP A 116 -9.63 -5.16 -21.70
C ASP A 116 -9.81 -6.29 -20.68
N PRO A 117 -10.97 -6.97 -20.65
CA PRO A 117 -11.21 -8.09 -19.73
C PRO A 117 -10.20 -9.23 -19.87
N ALA A 118 -9.61 -9.40 -21.07
CA ALA A 118 -8.62 -10.46 -21.34
C ALA A 118 -7.30 -10.24 -20.60
N VAL A 119 -6.99 -9.01 -20.19
CA VAL A 119 -5.83 -8.65 -19.37
C VAL A 119 -6.08 -8.97 -17.89
N GLY A 120 -7.31 -8.75 -17.45
CA GLY A 120 -7.70 -8.93 -16.05
C GLY A 120 -7.01 -7.92 -15.11
N TYR A 121 -6.93 -6.64 -15.52
CA TYR A 121 -6.40 -5.59 -14.67
C TYR A 121 -7.25 -5.45 -13.40
N PRO A 122 -6.66 -5.50 -12.20
CA PRO A 122 -7.42 -5.61 -10.96
C PRO A 122 -8.34 -4.43 -10.65
N ARG A 123 -8.02 -3.24 -11.18
CA ARG A 123 -8.80 -2.01 -11.00
C ARG A 123 -9.56 -1.60 -12.28
N SER A 124 -9.81 -2.52 -13.19
CA SER A 124 -10.54 -2.26 -14.46
C SER A 124 -11.91 -1.64 -14.24
N ALA A 125 -12.59 -1.96 -13.14
CA ALA A 125 -13.88 -1.38 -12.77
C ALA A 125 -13.83 0.16 -12.63
N GLU A 126 -12.69 0.74 -12.24
CA GLU A 126 -12.53 2.20 -12.15
C GLU A 126 -12.48 2.89 -13.53
N LEU A 127 -12.22 2.11 -14.58
CA LEU A 127 -12.22 2.56 -15.96
C LEU A 127 -13.53 2.25 -16.69
N ALA A 128 -14.53 1.65 -16.03
CA ALA A 128 -15.79 1.24 -16.67
C ALA A 128 -16.57 2.40 -17.29
N GLY A 129 -16.44 3.61 -16.71
CA GLY A 129 -17.07 4.83 -17.25
C GLY A 129 -16.32 5.48 -18.41
N LEU A 130 -15.12 5.00 -18.77
CA LEU A 130 -14.30 5.53 -19.84
C LEU A 130 -14.72 4.91 -21.18
N GLU A 131 -15.38 5.69 -22.05
CA GLU A 131 -15.91 5.21 -23.34
C GLU A 131 -14.93 5.35 -24.50
N GLY A 132 -14.09 6.38 -24.48
CA GLY A 132 -13.14 6.65 -25.57
C GLY A 132 -11.79 7.17 -25.09
N ILE A 133 -10.73 6.76 -25.79
CA ILE A 133 -9.35 7.21 -25.58
C ILE A 133 -8.78 7.62 -26.94
N GLU A 134 -8.48 8.90 -27.10
CA GLU A 134 -7.91 9.43 -28.34
C GLU A 134 -6.51 9.99 -28.07
N ALA A 135 -5.62 9.79 -29.01
CA ALA A 135 -4.27 10.36 -29.03
C ALA A 135 -4.09 11.06 -30.39
N PRO A 136 -4.54 12.32 -30.51
CA PRO A 136 -4.53 13.05 -31.78
C PRO A 136 -3.11 13.40 -32.24
N ASP A 137 -2.16 13.50 -31.31
CA ASP A 137 -0.74 13.72 -31.52
C ASP A 137 0.10 13.03 -30.44
N ASP A 138 1.42 13.14 -30.51
CA ASP A 138 2.35 12.45 -29.58
C ASP A 138 2.29 12.96 -28.13
N SER A 139 1.67 14.10 -27.88
CA SER A 139 1.68 14.79 -26.58
C SER A 139 0.28 15.05 -25.99
N THR A 140 -0.78 14.67 -26.69
CA THR A 140 -2.16 14.93 -26.26
C THR A 140 -2.94 13.63 -26.14
N VAL A 141 -3.65 13.46 -25.01
CA VAL A 141 -4.58 12.34 -24.81
C VAL A 141 -5.94 12.89 -24.37
N ALA A 142 -7.00 12.54 -25.07
CA ALA A 142 -8.36 12.88 -24.70
C ALA A 142 -9.12 11.64 -24.20
N LEU A 143 -9.65 11.72 -22.98
CA LEU A 143 -10.42 10.68 -22.32
C LEU A 143 -11.90 11.09 -22.30
N ARG A 144 -12.78 10.29 -22.91
CA ARG A 144 -14.23 10.52 -22.91
C ARG A 144 -14.94 9.57 -21.98
N PHE A 145 -15.78 10.12 -21.13
CA PHE A 145 -16.57 9.41 -20.13
C PHE A 145 -18.06 9.44 -20.48
N GLY A 146 -18.77 8.36 -20.23
CA GLY A 146 -20.21 8.24 -20.46
C GLY A 146 -21.05 9.14 -19.55
N THR A 147 -20.53 9.49 -18.37
CA THR A 147 -21.16 10.38 -17.39
C THR A 147 -20.19 11.44 -16.92
N ALA A 148 -20.71 12.54 -16.36
CA ALA A 148 -19.89 13.60 -15.78
C ALA A 148 -19.03 13.06 -14.62
N VAL A 149 -17.73 13.37 -14.63
CA VAL A 149 -16.76 12.94 -13.61
C VAL A 149 -16.48 14.08 -12.63
N ALA A 150 -16.84 13.88 -11.37
CA ALA A 150 -16.74 14.92 -10.36
C ALA A 150 -15.27 15.23 -9.95
N ARG A 151 -14.40 14.20 -9.92
CA ARG A 151 -13.00 14.31 -9.46
C ARG A 151 -12.06 13.77 -10.52
N PHE A 152 -10.76 14.09 -10.38
CA PHE A 152 -9.73 13.46 -11.20
C PHE A 152 -9.70 11.94 -10.91
N PRO A 153 -9.70 11.07 -11.94
CA PRO A 153 -9.73 9.62 -11.73
C PRO A 153 -8.46 9.11 -11.01
N ASP A 154 -8.64 8.47 -9.87
CA ASP A 154 -7.56 7.97 -9.02
C ASP A 154 -6.64 6.99 -9.76
N VAL A 155 -7.20 6.18 -10.65
CA VAL A 155 -6.44 5.23 -11.48
C VAL A 155 -5.36 5.91 -12.32
N LEU A 156 -5.52 7.18 -12.72
CA LEU A 156 -4.53 7.93 -13.49
C LEU A 156 -3.31 8.40 -12.64
N THR A 157 -3.42 8.33 -11.31
CA THR A 157 -2.30 8.59 -10.40
C THR A 157 -1.56 7.30 -10.02
N ASP A 158 -2.18 6.15 -10.23
CA ASP A 158 -1.69 4.85 -9.76
C ASP A 158 -1.21 3.94 -10.91
N LEU A 159 -1.92 3.90 -12.01
CA LEU A 159 -1.55 3.08 -13.17
C LEU A 159 -0.34 3.71 -13.88
N ALA A 160 0.81 3.08 -13.74
CA ALA A 160 2.01 3.48 -14.45
C ALA A 160 1.89 3.14 -15.95
N ILE A 161 2.48 3.99 -16.80
CA ILE A 161 2.43 3.82 -18.25
C ILE A 161 3.38 2.72 -18.69
N ALA A 162 2.90 1.82 -19.54
CA ALA A 162 3.63 0.67 -20.08
C ALA A 162 4.10 0.95 -21.53
N PRO A 163 5.23 0.34 -21.97
CA PRO A 163 5.81 0.59 -23.30
C PRO A 163 5.01 -0.09 -24.41
N ALA A 164 4.21 0.68 -25.13
CA ALA A 164 3.41 0.17 -26.24
C ALA A 164 4.27 -0.51 -27.31
N HIS A 165 5.45 0.05 -27.62
CA HIS A 165 6.36 -0.48 -28.65
C HIS A 165 6.91 -1.89 -28.34
N LEU A 166 6.92 -2.31 -27.07
CA LEU A 166 7.36 -3.64 -26.64
C LEU A 166 6.19 -4.61 -26.37
N LEU A 167 5.02 -4.09 -26.02
CA LEU A 167 3.91 -4.90 -25.56
C LEU A 167 2.73 -5.00 -26.54
N ASP A 168 2.69 -4.14 -27.56
CA ASP A 168 1.58 -4.11 -28.54
C ASP A 168 1.47 -5.42 -29.35
N SER A 169 2.60 -6.07 -29.62
CA SER A 169 2.65 -7.38 -30.31
C SER A 169 2.30 -8.58 -29.41
N VAL A 170 2.23 -8.39 -28.09
CA VAL A 170 1.89 -9.47 -27.14
C VAL A 170 0.37 -9.58 -27.04
N PRO A 171 -0.21 -10.77 -27.28
CA PRO A 171 -1.64 -10.96 -27.10
C PRO A 171 -2.10 -10.58 -25.70
N ARG A 172 -3.22 -9.90 -25.56
CA ARG A 172 -3.77 -9.42 -24.27
C ARG A 172 -3.85 -10.53 -23.21
N THR A 173 -4.26 -11.73 -23.61
CA THR A 173 -4.32 -12.93 -22.73
C THR A 173 -2.97 -13.42 -22.23
N ARG A 174 -1.86 -12.98 -22.86
CA ARG A 174 -0.48 -13.38 -22.52
C ARG A 174 0.35 -12.29 -21.86
N LEU A 175 -0.22 -11.13 -21.56
CA LEU A 175 0.53 -10.03 -20.92
C LEU A 175 1.14 -10.44 -19.56
N ARG A 176 0.51 -11.38 -18.84
CA ARG A 176 1.07 -11.95 -17.60
C ARG A 176 2.37 -12.73 -17.81
N GLN A 177 2.62 -13.20 -19.03
CA GLN A 177 3.77 -14.04 -19.41
C GLN A 177 4.72 -13.30 -20.36
N ALA A 178 4.53 -11.99 -20.56
CA ALA A 178 5.39 -11.20 -21.43
C ALA A 178 6.83 -11.19 -20.89
N ALA A 179 7.81 -11.41 -21.75
CA ALA A 179 9.24 -11.36 -21.38
C ALA A 179 9.66 -10.04 -20.73
N TRP A 180 9.00 -8.95 -21.11
CA TRP A 180 9.18 -7.63 -20.50
C TRP A 180 8.94 -7.63 -18.97
N ASN A 181 8.13 -8.53 -18.44
CA ASN A 181 7.82 -8.58 -17.00
C ASN A 181 9.06 -8.92 -16.15
N GLU A 182 10.00 -9.69 -16.71
CA GLU A 182 11.24 -10.11 -16.04
C GLU A 182 12.41 -9.16 -16.34
N HIS A 183 12.42 -8.55 -17.53
CA HIS A 183 13.43 -7.61 -18.00
C HIS A 183 12.81 -6.29 -18.43
N PRO A 184 12.24 -5.52 -17.49
CA PRO A 184 11.45 -4.35 -17.86
C PRO A 184 12.30 -3.19 -18.37
N VAL A 185 11.88 -2.62 -19.47
CA VAL A 185 12.31 -1.31 -19.95
C VAL A 185 11.34 -0.28 -19.38
N GLY A 186 11.84 0.66 -18.59
CA GLY A 186 11.06 1.72 -17.96
C GLY A 186 11.25 3.08 -18.66
N ASN A 187 10.60 4.10 -18.08
CA ASN A 187 10.78 5.51 -18.45
C ASN A 187 10.87 6.41 -17.19
N GLY A 188 11.13 5.81 -16.03
CA GLY A 188 11.20 6.48 -14.75
C GLY A 188 12.62 6.98 -14.39
N PRO A 189 12.77 7.49 -13.14
CA PRO A 189 14.04 8.03 -12.65
C PRO A 189 15.13 6.96 -12.45
N PHE A 190 14.77 5.68 -12.36
CA PHE A 190 15.73 4.59 -12.26
C PHE A 190 15.51 3.58 -13.37
N ARG A 191 16.60 3.00 -13.87
CA ARG A 191 16.64 1.96 -14.91
C ARG A 191 16.77 0.59 -14.27
N PHE A 192 16.06 -0.41 -14.78
CA PHE A 192 16.26 -1.80 -14.41
C PHE A 192 17.66 -2.28 -14.78
N VAL A 193 18.31 -3.00 -13.87
CA VAL A 193 19.66 -3.58 -14.07
C VAL A 193 19.61 -5.09 -14.02
N ALA A 194 19.00 -5.66 -12.96
CA ALA A 194 18.97 -7.10 -12.76
C ALA A 194 17.82 -7.50 -11.83
N HIS A 195 17.32 -8.71 -12.02
CA HIS A 195 16.45 -9.41 -11.10
C HIS A 195 17.06 -10.78 -10.80
N GLU A 196 17.28 -11.06 -9.53
CA GLU A 196 17.61 -12.39 -9.03
C GLU A 196 16.37 -12.91 -8.29
N PRO A 197 15.63 -13.89 -8.84
CA PRO A 197 14.37 -14.36 -8.28
C PRO A 197 14.47 -14.72 -6.80
N ASN A 198 13.54 -14.26 -5.99
CA ASN A 198 13.48 -14.42 -4.54
C ASN A 198 14.71 -13.90 -3.78
N ARG A 199 15.54 -13.05 -4.41
CA ARG A 199 16.73 -12.45 -3.77
C ARG A 199 16.71 -10.92 -3.87
N ARG A 200 16.68 -10.36 -5.07
CA ARG A 200 16.76 -8.90 -5.23
C ARG A 200 16.36 -8.40 -6.61
N TRP A 201 15.92 -7.16 -6.63
CA TRP A 201 15.77 -6.30 -7.80
C TRP A 201 16.75 -5.15 -7.71
N VAL A 202 17.50 -4.89 -8.77
CA VAL A 202 18.51 -3.84 -8.84
C VAL A 202 18.11 -2.79 -9.85
N PHE A 203 18.10 -1.54 -9.41
CA PHE A 203 17.82 -0.37 -10.23
C PHE A 203 18.99 0.62 -10.13
N ALA A 204 19.38 1.22 -11.23
CA ALA A 204 20.40 2.27 -11.32
C ALA A 204 19.77 3.60 -11.70
N ALA A 205 20.38 4.70 -11.30
CA ALA A 205 19.94 6.05 -11.70
C ALA A 205 19.80 6.17 -13.21
N ASN A 206 18.76 6.88 -13.65
CA ASN A 206 18.62 7.33 -15.04
C ASN A 206 19.22 8.75 -15.17
N PRO A 207 20.46 8.92 -15.72
CA PRO A 207 21.09 10.22 -15.83
C PRO A 207 20.38 11.15 -16.81
N ASP A 208 19.57 10.59 -17.73
CA ASP A 208 18.85 11.31 -18.76
C ASP A 208 17.39 11.62 -18.35
N PHE A 209 17.04 11.41 -17.08
CA PHE A 209 15.67 11.69 -16.64
C PHE A 209 15.39 13.19 -16.70
N PRO A 210 14.28 13.63 -17.36
CA PRO A 210 14.07 15.03 -17.66
C PRO A 210 13.91 15.94 -16.44
N ALA A 211 14.50 17.13 -16.46
CA ALA A 211 14.34 18.14 -15.41
C ALA A 211 12.87 18.52 -15.15
N ALA A 212 12.02 18.49 -16.20
CA ALA A 212 10.58 18.74 -16.08
C ALA A 212 9.85 17.71 -15.19
N LEU A 213 10.44 16.53 -14.96
CA LEU A 213 9.91 15.46 -14.09
C LEU A 213 10.73 15.28 -12.81
N GLY A 214 11.66 16.20 -12.50
CA GLY A 214 12.49 16.18 -11.32
C GLY A 214 14.00 16.05 -11.59
N GLY A 215 14.40 15.68 -12.81
CA GLY A 215 15.80 15.42 -13.18
C GLY A 215 16.34 14.09 -12.67
N PRO A 216 17.64 13.81 -12.85
CA PRO A 216 18.27 12.57 -12.37
C PRO A 216 18.16 12.40 -10.84
N PRO A 217 17.92 11.19 -10.33
CA PRO A 217 17.90 10.93 -8.89
C PRO A 217 19.31 11.08 -8.28
N ARG A 218 19.36 11.34 -6.97
CA ARG A 218 20.64 11.50 -6.25
C ARG A 218 21.30 10.18 -5.86
N LEU A 219 20.52 9.11 -5.77
CA LEU A 219 21.05 7.75 -5.56
C LEU A 219 21.64 7.22 -6.85
N GLU A 220 22.78 6.54 -6.77
CA GLU A 220 23.31 5.77 -7.89
C GLU A 220 22.54 4.48 -8.13
N ARG A 221 22.11 3.83 -7.03
CA ARG A 221 21.39 2.56 -7.07
C ARG A 221 20.33 2.49 -5.99
N PHE A 222 19.20 1.91 -6.35
CA PHE A 222 18.15 1.48 -5.45
C PHE A 222 17.97 -0.04 -5.61
N ILE A 223 18.09 -0.78 -4.50
CA ILE A 223 18.05 -2.25 -4.52
C ILE A 223 16.95 -2.71 -3.58
N VAL A 224 15.98 -3.46 -4.10
CA VAL A 224 14.98 -4.16 -3.27
C VAL A 224 15.51 -5.54 -2.97
N VAL A 225 15.72 -5.85 -1.70
CA VAL A 225 16.23 -7.14 -1.20
C VAL A 225 15.08 -7.94 -0.62
N VAL A 226 14.94 -9.19 -1.03
CA VAL A 226 13.89 -10.08 -0.51
C VAL A 226 14.40 -10.72 0.79
N VAL A 227 13.74 -10.39 1.90
CA VAL A 227 13.98 -10.99 3.23
C VAL A 227 12.62 -11.21 3.85
N ASP A 228 12.16 -12.44 3.95
CA ASP A 228 10.82 -12.77 4.42
C ASP A 228 10.73 -12.73 5.95
N GLU A 229 11.70 -13.31 6.63
CA GLU A 229 11.66 -13.53 8.07
C GLU A 229 11.94 -12.22 8.85
N PRO A 230 11.04 -11.80 9.78
CA PRO A 230 11.14 -10.53 10.51
C PRO A 230 12.40 -10.38 11.36
N ALA A 231 12.88 -11.44 12.03
CA ALA A 231 14.08 -11.38 12.85
C ALA A 231 15.34 -11.23 11.99
N THR A 232 15.37 -11.87 10.81
CA THR A 232 16.46 -11.72 9.83
C THR A 232 16.50 -10.28 9.28
N LYS A 233 15.34 -9.68 8.98
CA LYS A 233 15.27 -8.25 8.59
C LYS A 233 15.86 -7.34 9.67
N LEU A 234 15.45 -7.55 10.92
CA LEU A 234 15.93 -6.76 12.04
C LEU A 234 17.45 -6.93 12.23
N ALA A 235 17.95 -8.15 12.18
CA ALA A 235 19.39 -8.43 12.30
C ALA A 235 20.19 -7.76 11.16
N ALA A 236 19.74 -7.88 9.91
CA ALA A 236 20.40 -7.27 8.76
C ALA A 236 20.37 -5.72 8.82
N LEU A 237 19.27 -5.14 9.34
CA LEU A 237 19.18 -3.69 9.56
C LEU A 237 20.19 -3.23 10.61
N THR A 238 20.26 -3.91 11.78
CA THR A 238 21.19 -3.55 12.86
C THR A 238 22.65 -3.82 12.50
N ALA A 239 22.91 -4.80 11.65
CA ALA A 239 24.25 -5.05 11.10
C ALA A 239 24.66 -4.03 10.00
N GLY A 240 23.76 -3.12 9.59
CA GLY A 240 23.98 -2.18 8.49
C GLY A 240 24.00 -2.85 7.12
N GLU A 241 23.50 -4.08 6.99
CA GLU A 241 23.36 -4.78 5.71
C GLU A 241 22.16 -4.32 4.89
N LEU A 242 21.15 -3.77 5.57
CA LEU A 242 19.99 -3.10 4.98
C LEU A 242 19.95 -1.64 5.43
N ASP A 243 19.37 -0.80 4.58
CA ASP A 243 19.10 0.59 4.92
C ASP A 243 17.65 0.79 5.39
N PHE A 244 16.74 -0.03 4.88
CA PHE A 244 15.33 -0.03 5.27
C PHE A 244 14.84 -1.45 5.52
N ALA A 245 14.10 -1.62 6.60
CA ALA A 245 13.39 -2.84 6.90
C ALA A 245 12.06 -2.55 7.60
N GLY A 246 10.97 -3.13 7.13
CA GLY A 246 9.71 -3.15 7.87
C GLY A 246 9.91 -3.84 9.22
N ILE A 247 9.53 -3.19 10.30
CA ILE A 247 9.67 -3.70 11.67
C ILE A 247 8.31 -3.90 12.34
N GLN A 248 8.25 -4.85 13.24
CA GLN A 248 7.06 -5.04 14.08
C GLN A 248 7.01 -3.98 15.20
N PRO A 249 5.81 -3.58 15.67
CA PRO A 249 5.66 -2.61 16.76
C PRO A 249 6.51 -2.90 17.99
N GLY A 250 6.58 -4.16 18.42
CA GLY A 250 7.38 -4.60 19.56
C GLY A 250 8.89 -4.40 19.40
N HIS A 251 9.39 -4.30 18.17
CA HIS A 251 10.82 -4.07 17.88
C HIS A 251 11.20 -2.58 17.80
N ALA A 252 10.21 -1.68 17.71
CA ALA A 252 10.48 -0.27 17.47
C ALA A 252 11.36 0.37 18.56
N SER A 253 11.13 0.03 19.84
CA SER A 253 11.94 0.54 20.95
C SER A 253 13.38 0.03 20.91
N PHE A 254 13.62 -1.16 20.38
CA PHE A 254 14.97 -1.69 20.18
C PHE A 254 15.70 -0.93 19.06
N VAL A 255 15.07 -0.74 17.92
CA VAL A 255 15.62 0.03 16.80
C VAL A 255 15.86 1.48 17.19
N ALA A 256 14.95 2.11 17.95
CA ALA A 256 15.08 3.51 18.35
C ALA A 256 16.25 3.79 19.33
N ARG A 257 16.78 2.75 20.01
CA ARG A 257 17.96 2.88 20.90
C ARG A 257 19.30 2.81 20.17
N ASP A 258 19.30 2.33 18.93
CA ASP A 258 20.49 2.30 18.11
C ASP A 258 20.79 3.70 17.56
N PRO A 259 22.00 4.25 17.78
CA PRO A 259 22.34 5.61 17.35
C PRO A 259 22.36 5.76 15.82
N ASP A 260 22.63 4.68 15.09
CA ASP A 260 22.72 4.68 13.63
C ASP A 260 21.37 4.47 12.93
N LEU A 261 20.32 4.13 13.71
CA LEU A 261 19.01 3.82 13.20
C LEU A 261 17.94 4.85 13.60
N ALA A 262 16.89 4.89 12.83
CA ALA A 262 15.67 5.64 13.12
C ALA A 262 14.44 4.76 12.88
N VAL A 263 13.37 5.03 13.62
CA VAL A 263 12.05 4.45 13.36
C VAL A 263 11.20 5.49 12.61
N LEU A 264 10.77 5.14 11.42
CA LEU A 264 9.78 5.91 10.66
C LEU A 264 8.40 5.31 10.89
N SER A 265 7.48 6.11 11.44
CA SER A 265 6.08 5.74 11.57
C SER A 265 5.23 6.67 10.70
N TYR A 266 4.47 6.08 9.79
CA TYR A 266 3.69 6.82 8.81
C TYR A 266 2.27 6.26 8.68
N PRO A 267 1.27 7.09 8.29
CA PRO A 267 -0.10 6.65 8.13
C PRO A 267 -0.22 5.68 6.94
N LEU A 268 -1.14 4.71 7.08
CA LEU A 268 -1.52 3.81 6.01
C LEU A 268 -3.01 3.95 5.71
N LEU A 269 -3.39 3.74 4.46
CA LEU A 269 -4.78 3.51 4.07
C LEU A 269 -5.17 2.06 4.40
N PHE A 270 -5.09 1.72 5.69
CA PHE A 270 -5.37 0.37 6.16
C PHE A 270 -6.02 0.41 7.54
N THR A 271 -7.23 -0.13 7.64
CA THR A 271 -8.07 -0.05 8.83
C THR A 271 -8.44 -1.44 9.31
N TYR A 272 -8.28 -1.73 10.59
CA TYR A 272 -8.77 -2.96 11.21
C TYR A 272 -10.17 -2.76 11.75
N VAL A 273 -11.04 -3.73 11.46
CA VAL A 273 -12.44 -3.72 11.88
C VAL A 273 -12.90 -5.10 12.34
N ILE A 274 -13.98 -5.14 13.11
CA ILE A 274 -14.79 -6.33 13.28
C ILE A 274 -16.02 -6.15 12.40
N ALA A 275 -16.09 -6.84 11.26
CA ALA A 275 -17.31 -6.90 10.46
C ALA A 275 -18.37 -7.73 11.19
N LEU A 276 -19.61 -7.21 11.24
CA LEU A 276 -20.75 -7.84 11.92
C LEU A 276 -21.79 -8.23 10.88
N ASN A 277 -22.14 -9.51 10.79
CA ASN A 277 -23.13 -9.97 9.81
C ASN A 277 -24.54 -9.56 10.21
N THR A 278 -25.06 -8.49 9.62
CA THR A 278 -26.38 -7.94 9.95
C THR A 278 -27.55 -8.77 9.43
N ARG A 279 -27.28 -9.86 8.70
CA ARG A 279 -28.31 -10.76 8.14
C ARG A 279 -28.82 -11.80 9.13
N ARG A 280 -28.15 -11.96 10.27
CA ARG A 280 -28.46 -13.05 11.25
C ARG A 280 -28.23 -12.61 12.69
N PRO A 281 -28.95 -13.25 13.65
CA PRO A 281 -28.73 -13.03 15.08
C PRO A 281 -27.28 -13.37 15.49
N PRO A 282 -26.72 -12.65 16.50
CA PRO A 282 -27.38 -11.56 17.22
C PRO A 282 -27.23 -10.20 16.53
N PHE A 283 -26.52 -10.13 15.41
CA PHE A 283 -26.09 -8.88 14.77
C PHE A 283 -27.12 -8.29 13.78
N ASP A 284 -28.26 -8.93 13.55
CA ASP A 284 -29.44 -8.29 12.93
C ASP A 284 -29.96 -7.14 13.81
N ALA A 285 -29.84 -7.25 15.15
CA ALA A 285 -30.21 -6.19 16.09
C ALA A 285 -29.10 -5.13 16.24
N LEU A 286 -29.44 -3.85 15.96
CA LEU A 286 -28.50 -2.73 16.12
C LEU A 286 -28.02 -2.58 17.58
N THR A 287 -28.87 -2.94 18.56
CA THR A 287 -28.50 -2.92 19.99
C THR A 287 -27.35 -3.87 20.30
N ALA A 288 -27.32 -5.06 19.71
CA ALA A 288 -26.20 -5.99 19.87
C ALA A 288 -24.91 -5.42 19.28
N ARG A 289 -24.97 -4.83 18.06
CA ARG A 289 -23.83 -4.20 17.43
C ARG A 289 -23.26 -3.03 18.25
N ARG A 290 -24.14 -2.17 18.79
CA ARG A 290 -23.74 -1.08 19.71
C ARG A 290 -23.09 -1.56 20.99
N ARG A 291 -23.52 -2.69 21.54
CA ARG A 291 -22.89 -3.29 22.73
C ARG A 291 -21.47 -3.75 22.43
N VAL A 292 -21.24 -4.37 21.27
CA VAL A 292 -19.86 -4.74 20.84
C VAL A 292 -19.01 -3.49 20.67
N ASP A 293 -19.49 -2.46 19.99
CA ASP A 293 -18.75 -1.20 19.77
C ASP A 293 -18.37 -0.51 21.09
N ALA A 294 -19.30 -0.49 22.05
CA ALA A 294 -19.09 0.12 23.37
C ALA A 294 -18.10 -0.67 24.25
N ALA A 295 -18.05 -1.99 24.10
CA ALA A 295 -17.18 -2.85 24.91
C ALA A 295 -15.71 -2.84 24.42
N VAL A 296 -15.46 -2.53 23.16
CA VAL A 296 -14.11 -2.51 22.58
C VAL A 296 -13.33 -1.28 23.04
N ASP A 297 -12.25 -1.51 23.78
CA ASP A 297 -11.31 -0.47 24.19
C ASP A 297 -10.21 -0.31 23.14
N ARG A 298 -10.40 0.65 22.26
CA ARG A 298 -9.49 0.95 21.14
C ARG A 298 -8.14 1.49 21.59
N ARG A 299 -8.12 2.21 22.73
CA ARG A 299 -6.89 2.74 23.29
C ARG A 299 -6.03 1.59 23.84
N GLU A 300 -6.63 0.68 24.58
CA GLU A 300 -5.95 -0.51 25.08
C GLU A 300 -5.35 -1.35 23.92
N ILE A 301 -6.08 -1.50 22.81
CA ILE A 301 -5.57 -2.19 21.63
C ILE A 301 -4.33 -1.46 21.08
N VAL A 302 -4.39 -0.15 20.92
CA VAL A 302 -3.26 0.61 20.37
C VAL A 302 -2.07 0.61 21.33
N GLU A 303 -2.27 0.79 22.63
CA GLU A 303 -1.20 0.83 23.61
C GLU A 303 -0.63 -0.58 23.89
N GLY A 304 -1.48 -1.58 24.08
CA GLY A 304 -1.07 -2.94 24.50
C GLY A 304 -0.64 -3.84 23.34
N TYR A 305 -1.38 -3.84 22.23
CA TYR A 305 -1.09 -4.71 21.08
C TYR A 305 -0.16 -4.05 20.06
N LEU A 306 -0.34 -2.74 19.78
CA LEU A 306 0.43 -2.01 18.80
C LEU A 306 1.56 -1.15 19.39
N TYR A 307 1.79 -1.21 20.69
CA TYR A 307 2.84 -0.44 21.38
C TYR A 307 2.80 1.07 21.06
N GLY A 308 1.59 1.62 20.87
CA GLY A 308 1.37 3.01 20.49
C GLY A 308 1.45 3.30 18.98
N TYR A 309 1.80 2.32 18.15
CA TYR A 309 1.92 2.50 16.69
C TYR A 309 0.63 2.20 15.94
N GLY A 310 -0.42 2.90 16.29
CA GLY A 310 -1.73 2.87 15.65
C GLY A 310 -2.52 4.12 16.01
N THR A 311 -3.61 4.36 15.30
CA THR A 311 -4.54 5.44 15.64
C THR A 311 -5.89 4.81 16.02
N PRO A 312 -6.37 4.95 17.27
CA PRO A 312 -7.69 4.46 17.65
C PRO A 312 -8.74 5.07 16.73
N ALA A 313 -9.68 4.28 16.22
CA ALA A 313 -10.61 4.75 15.21
C ALA A 313 -12.04 4.27 15.43
N ARG A 314 -13.01 5.09 15.02
CA ARG A 314 -14.44 4.76 14.95
C ARG A 314 -15.03 4.90 13.56
N SER A 315 -14.42 5.74 12.72
CA SER A 315 -14.71 5.84 11.28
C SER A 315 -13.87 4.83 10.49
N PRO A 316 -14.41 4.20 9.44
CA PRO A 316 -13.61 3.38 8.53
C PRO A 316 -12.63 4.22 7.69
N VAL A 317 -12.80 5.54 7.63
CA VAL A 317 -11.96 6.47 6.88
C VAL A 317 -11.02 7.18 7.84
N PRO A 318 -9.68 7.15 7.59
CA PRO A 318 -8.72 7.90 8.39
C PRO A 318 -8.95 9.42 8.30
N PRO A 319 -8.72 10.19 9.39
CA PRO A 319 -8.96 11.64 9.41
C PRO A 319 -8.16 12.44 8.38
N ASP A 320 -6.98 11.96 8.02
CA ASP A 320 -6.06 12.62 7.08
C ASP A 320 -6.43 12.37 5.60
N VAL A 321 -7.49 11.59 5.33
CA VAL A 321 -7.90 11.23 3.96
C VAL A 321 -8.93 12.26 3.45
N PRO A 322 -8.76 12.79 2.23
CA PRO A 322 -9.77 13.65 1.62
C PRO A 322 -11.15 12.97 1.58
N GLY A 323 -12.17 13.68 2.05
CA GLY A 323 -13.53 13.12 2.15
C GLY A 323 -13.84 12.45 3.49
N TYR A 324 -12.91 12.48 4.47
CA TYR A 324 -13.25 12.14 5.84
C TYR A 324 -14.39 13.03 6.35
N PHE A 325 -15.37 12.42 7.01
CA PHE A 325 -16.51 13.11 7.59
C PHE A 325 -16.46 13.06 9.13
N PRO A 326 -16.12 14.15 9.82
CA PRO A 326 -15.93 14.17 11.28
C PRO A 326 -17.16 13.73 12.08
N GLY A 327 -18.36 13.95 11.56
CA GLY A 327 -19.62 13.52 12.17
C GLY A 327 -19.82 12.00 12.19
N ALA A 328 -19.03 11.23 11.43
CA ALA A 328 -19.06 9.77 11.47
C ALA A 328 -18.30 9.18 12.68
N ASP A 329 -17.53 9.99 13.39
CA ASP A 329 -16.77 9.59 14.57
C ASP A 329 -17.56 9.87 15.88
N SER A 330 -18.89 9.86 15.79
CA SER A 330 -19.79 10.13 16.92
C SER A 330 -19.48 9.17 18.07
N GLY A 331 -19.12 9.78 19.19
CA GLY A 331 -18.63 9.11 20.39
C GLY A 331 -19.53 7.98 20.88
N THR A 332 -19.01 7.21 21.82
CA THR A 332 -19.70 6.11 22.50
C THR A 332 -21.09 6.53 22.94
N ARG A 333 -22.12 6.16 22.20
CA ARG A 333 -23.50 6.32 22.69
C ARG A 333 -23.64 5.39 23.88
N ALA A 334 -24.07 5.92 25.02
CA ALA A 334 -24.37 5.10 26.19
C ALA A 334 -25.32 3.96 25.77
N VAL A 335 -24.87 2.73 25.95
CA VAL A 335 -25.66 1.56 25.59
C VAL A 335 -26.17 0.92 26.87
N ALA A 336 -27.51 0.80 27.00
CA ALA A 336 -28.12 0.05 28.10
C ALA A 336 -27.65 -1.40 28.02
N GLY A 337 -27.44 -2.02 29.18
CA GLY A 337 -27.20 -3.45 29.29
C GLY A 337 -28.29 -4.25 28.58
N GLY A 338 -28.00 -5.50 28.26
CA GLY A 338 -28.95 -6.39 27.61
C GLY A 338 -28.66 -7.85 27.95
N PRO A 339 -29.48 -8.80 27.53
CA PRO A 339 -29.26 -10.20 27.82
C PRO A 339 -27.91 -10.67 27.24
N PRO A 340 -27.23 -11.62 27.93
CA PRO A 340 -26.04 -12.23 27.42
C PRO A 340 -26.30 -12.89 26.06
N PHE A 341 -25.31 -12.87 25.17
CA PHE A 341 -25.35 -13.61 23.89
C PHE A 341 -23.99 -14.16 23.53
N ARG A 342 -23.99 -15.13 22.62
CA ARG A 342 -22.80 -15.81 22.12
C ARG A 342 -22.70 -15.63 20.61
N PHE A 343 -21.47 -15.63 20.09
CA PHE A 343 -21.23 -15.59 18.66
C PHE A 343 -19.82 -16.11 18.33
N GLU A 344 -19.60 -16.49 17.07
CA GLU A 344 -18.29 -16.86 16.54
C GLU A 344 -17.56 -15.61 16.01
N LEU A 345 -16.31 -15.43 16.45
CA LEU A 345 -15.42 -14.38 15.96
C LEU A 345 -14.36 -15.02 15.07
N LEU A 346 -14.49 -14.86 13.76
CA LEU A 346 -13.54 -15.38 12.79
C LEU A 346 -12.30 -14.51 12.69
N THR A 347 -11.15 -15.13 12.52
CA THR A 347 -9.89 -14.48 12.17
C THR A 347 -9.02 -15.40 11.31
N VAL A 348 -8.06 -14.82 10.59
CA VAL A 348 -7.06 -15.56 9.82
C VAL A 348 -5.91 -15.96 10.74
N GLY A 349 -5.44 -17.20 10.64
CA GLY A 349 -4.26 -17.66 11.37
C GLY A 349 -4.38 -19.08 11.90
N SER A 350 -3.32 -19.50 12.58
CA SER A 350 -3.19 -20.86 13.15
C SER A 350 -2.26 -20.83 14.38
N GLY A 351 -2.46 -19.93 15.32
CA GLY A 351 -1.55 -19.81 16.47
C GLY A 351 -2.13 -18.91 17.54
N GLU A 352 -1.32 -18.05 18.10
CA GLU A 352 -1.81 -17.03 19.03
C GLU A 352 -2.64 -15.98 18.28
N ALA A 353 -3.66 -15.47 18.95
CA ALA A 353 -4.55 -14.42 18.44
C ALA A 353 -4.67 -13.29 19.46
N PRO A 354 -3.59 -12.57 19.77
CA PRO A 354 -3.56 -11.63 20.89
C PRO A 354 -4.56 -10.48 20.76
N LEU A 355 -4.78 -9.96 19.56
CA LEU A 355 -5.78 -8.92 19.29
C LEU A 355 -7.19 -9.44 19.62
N GLU A 356 -7.55 -10.62 19.10
CA GLU A 356 -8.86 -11.23 19.28
C GLU A 356 -9.07 -11.63 20.75
N GLN A 357 -8.02 -12.05 21.44
CA GLN A 357 -8.08 -12.39 22.87
C GLN A 357 -8.33 -11.14 23.73
N MET A 358 -7.69 -10.01 23.42
CA MET A 358 -7.99 -8.72 24.08
C MET A 358 -9.44 -8.31 23.88
N ILE A 359 -9.93 -8.39 22.62
CA ILE A 359 -11.33 -8.11 22.29
C ILE A 359 -12.27 -9.06 23.07
N GLN A 360 -11.99 -10.36 23.06
CA GLN A 360 -12.79 -11.38 23.77
C GLN A 360 -12.89 -11.09 25.26
N ALA A 361 -11.79 -10.68 25.90
CA ALA A 361 -11.77 -10.35 27.31
C ALA A 361 -12.70 -9.17 27.63
N ARG A 362 -12.68 -8.12 26.84
CA ARG A 362 -13.57 -6.95 27.00
C ARG A 362 -15.04 -7.31 26.76
N LEU A 363 -15.32 -8.09 25.73
CA LEU A 363 -16.67 -8.55 25.40
C LEU A 363 -17.25 -9.41 26.54
N ARG A 364 -16.46 -10.31 27.13
CA ARG A 364 -16.86 -11.15 28.25
C ARG A 364 -17.24 -10.30 29.48
N GLY A 365 -16.46 -9.26 29.79
CA GLY A 365 -16.77 -8.31 30.85
C GLY A 365 -18.09 -7.56 30.64
N ALA A 366 -18.56 -7.44 29.40
CA ALA A 366 -19.83 -6.82 29.02
C ALA A 366 -20.97 -7.83 28.79
N GLY A 367 -20.79 -9.10 29.20
CA GLY A 367 -21.82 -10.14 29.09
C GLY A 367 -21.98 -10.70 27.67
N MET A 368 -20.94 -10.64 26.84
CA MET A 368 -20.92 -11.18 25.46
C MET A 368 -19.83 -12.23 25.37
N GLU A 369 -20.17 -13.43 24.91
CA GLU A 369 -19.24 -14.55 24.75
C GLU A 369 -18.83 -14.69 23.26
N ALA A 370 -17.67 -14.17 22.92
CA ALA A 370 -17.07 -14.36 21.58
C ALA A 370 -16.22 -15.64 21.59
N ARG A 371 -16.50 -16.57 20.67
CA ARG A 371 -15.67 -17.76 20.43
C ARG A 371 -14.73 -17.48 19.28
N ILE A 372 -13.45 -17.31 19.55
CA ILE A 372 -12.42 -17.11 18.52
C ILE A 372 -12.28 -18.39 17.69
N ARG A 373 -12.35 -18.26 16.37
CA ARG A 373 -12.09 -19.31 15.41
C ARG A 373 -11.12 -18.84 14.35
N GLN A 374 -9.94 -19.42 14.38
CA GLN A 374 -8.91 -19.17 13.37
C GLN A 374 -9.14 -20.08 12.16
N LEU A 375 -8.97 -19.53 10.99
CA LEU A 375 -9.09 -20.22 9.70
C LEU A 375 -7.86 -19.92 8.83
N GLU A 376 -7.54 -20.84 7.95
CA GLU A 376 -6.64 -20.56 6.84
C GLU A 376 -7.28 -19.49 5.92
N LEU A 377 -6.44 -18.69 5.24
CA LEU A 377 -6.89 -17.52 4.50
C LEU A 377 -7.99 -17.83 3.46
N SER A 378 -7.83 -18.90 2.68
CA SER A 378 -8.81 -19.24 1.64
C SER A 378 -10.16 -19.63 2.22
N ALA A 379 -10.16 -20.40 3.31
CA ALA A 379 -11.36 -20.79 4.04
C ALA A 379 -12.04 -19.59 4.71
N PHE A 380 -11.25 -18.66 5.27
CA PHE A 380 -11.74 -17.41 5.82
C PHE A 380 -12.42 -16.55 4.75
N LEU A 381 -11.75 -16.34 3.60
CA LEU A 381 -12.29 -15.56 2.50
C LEU A 381 -13.59 -16.18 1.94
N ALA A 382 -13.63 -17.48 1.80
CA ALA A 382 -14.83 -18.20 1.34
C ALA A 382 -16.04 -18.01 2.27
N ARG A 383 -15.81 -18.00 3.62
CA ARG A 383 -16.89 -17.78 4.58
C ARG A 383 -17.35 -16.32 4.66
N VAL A 384 -16.43 -15.38 4.60
CA VAL A 384 -16.72 -13.95 4.79
C VAL A 384 -17.22 -13.30 3.50
N TYR A 385 -16.56 -13.56 2.38
CA TYR A 385 -16.85 -12.93 1.08
C TYR A 385 -17.63 -13.85 0.11
N GLY A 386 -17.74 -15.11 0.42
CA GLY A 386 -18.51 -16.05 -0.39
C GLY A 386 -20.01 -15.75 -0.34
N PRO A 387 -20.80 -16.27 -1.28
CA PRO A 387 -22.23 -15.93 -1.44
C PRO A 387 -23.09 -16.29 -0.22
N ALA A 388 -22.67 -17.25 0.58
CA ALA A 388 -23.39 -17.67 1.77
C ALA A 388 -23.21 -16.71 2.98
N HIS A 389 -22.15 -15.90 2.98
CA HIS A 389 -21.75 -15.06 4.12
C HIS A 389 -21.89 -15.78 5.47
N ASP A 390 -21.27 -16.96 5.57
CA ASP A 390 -21.44 -17.87 6.71
C ASP A 390 -20.51 -17.50 7.87
N PHE A 391 -20.80 -16.40 8.54
CA PHE A 391 -20.10 -15.93 9.73
C PHE A 391 -21.02 -15.08 10.60
N ASP A 392 -20.70 -14.96 11.90
CA ASP A 392 -21.36 -14.01 12.80
C ASP A 392 -20.59 -12.68 12.84
N ALA A 393 -19.30 -12.75 13.20
CA ALA A 393 -18.38 -11.63 13.22
C ALA A 393 -17.01 -12.06 12.66
N ALA A 394 -16.28 -11.13 12.04
CA ALA A 394 -14.96 -11.41 11.49
C ALA A 394 -14.01 -10.22 11.70
N VAL A 395 -12.78 -10.48 12.16
CA VAL A 395 -11.71 -9.49 12.22
C VAL A 395 -11.11 -9.36 10.83
N LEU A 396 -11.14 -8.15 10.26
CA LEU A 396 -10.69 -7.83 8.91
C LEU A 396 -9.67 -6.70 8.92
N GLY A 397 -8.63 -6.84 8.11
CA GLY A 397 -7.84 -5.72 7.63
C GLY A 397 -8.42 -5.20 6.32
N VAL A 398 -8.76 -3.93 6.25
CA VAL A 398 -9.38 -3.29 5.08
C VAL A 398 -8.41 -2.31 4.46
N THR A 399 -8.00 -2.57 3.22
CA THR A 399 -7.20 -1.61 2.45
C THR A 399 -8.11 -0.52 1.92
N GLY A 400 -7.80 0.73 2.27
CA GLY A 400 -8.48 1.90 1.76
C GLY A 400 -7.88 2.43 0.46
N ASP A 401 -8.58 3.36 -0.14
CA ASP A 401 -8.15 4.16 -1.29
C ASP A 401 -8.59 5.62 -1.11
N ALA A 402 -7.95 6.55 -1.82
CA ALA A 402 -8.25 7.97 -1.73
C ALA A 402 -9.68 8.31 -2.26
N GLY A 403 -10.23 7.47 -3.11
CA GLY A 403 -11.58 7.60 -3.66
C GLY A 403 -12.68 7.12 -2.72
N LEU A 404 -12.33 6.43 -1.63
CA LEU A 404 -13.24 5.81 -0.66
C LEU A 404 -14.14 4.73 -1.26
N ALA A 405 -13.74 4.12 -2.38
CA ALA A 405 -14.51 3.08 -3.06
C ALA A 405 -14.68 1.80 -2.20
N TYR A 406 -13.74 1.53 -1.30
CA TYR A 406 -13.76 0.37 -0.40
C TYR A 406 -14.93 0.35 0.61
N LEU A 407 -15.60 1.49 0.84
CA LEU A 407 -16.75 1.55 1.75
C LEU A 407 -17.92 0.69 1.28
N GLY A 408 -18.13 0.60 -0.04
CA GLY A 408 -19.16 -0.25 -0.63
C GLY A 408 -18.96 -1.73 -0.32
N PRO A 409 -17.83 -2.33 -0.75
CA PRO A 409 -17.47 -3.70 -0.41
C PRO A 409 -17.49 -4.00 1.10
N LEU A 410 -16.98 -3.10 1.94
CA LEU A 410 -16.99 -3.29 3.40
C LEU A 410 -18.43 -3.37 3.96
N ALA A 411 -19.32 -2.51 3.49
CA ALA A 411 -20.74 -2.57 3.89
C ALA A 411 -21.41 -3.87 3.40
N ALA A 412 -21.10 -4.29 2.17
CA ALA A 412 -21.65 -5.50 1.56
C ALA A 412 -21.27 -6.77 2.33
N VAL A 413 -20.05 -6.86 2.85
CA VAL A 413 -19.63 -7.97 3.74
C VAL A 413 -20.61 -8.13 4.90
N ALA A 414 -20.98 -7.02 5.54
CA ALA A 414 -21.91 -7.04 6.66
C ALA A 414 -23.39 -7.18 6.26
N GLY A 415 -23.72 -7.10 4.98
CA GLY A 415 -25.10 -7.24 4.49
C GLY A 415 -25.82 -5.94 4.23
N LEU A 416 -25.11 -4.84 4.13
CA LEU A 416 -25.68 -3.53 3.84
C LEU A 416 -25.20 -2.99 2.50
N ALA A 417 -26.00 -2.15 1.86
CA ALA A 417 -25.61 -1.37 0.70
C ALA A 417 -25.14 0.01 1.15
N ALA A 418 -23.89 0.37 0.86
CA ALA A 418 -23.42 1.72 1.11
C ALA A 418 -23.95 2.69 0.04
N PRO A 419 -24.34 3.92 0.40
CA PRO A 419 -24.55 4.99 -0.54
C PRO A 419 -23.28 5.27 -1.36
N THR A 420 -23.44 5.70 -2.62
CA THR A 420 -22.31 6.11 -3.47
C THR A 420 -21.65 7.41 -3.02
N ASP A 421 -22.38 8.26 -2.32
CA ASP A 421 -21.84 9.47 -1.69
C ASP A 421 -21.01 9.11 -0.47
N PRO A 422 -19.71 9.43 -0.42
CA PRO A 422 -18.81 9.01 0.67
C PRO A 422 -19.22 9.54 2.05
N ALA A 423 -19.75 10.74 2.15
CA ALA A 423 -20.19 11.30 3.45
C ALA A 423 -21.44 10.57 3.97
N ARG A 424 -22.38 10.22 3.07
CA ARG A 424 -23.54 9.40 3.43
C ARG A 424 -23.14 7.98 3.81
N ALA A 425 -22.18 7.41 3.09
CA ALA A 425 -21.65 6.09 3.44
C ALA A 425 -21.04 6.09 4.85
N GLN A 426 -20.21 7.06 5.19
CA GLN A 426 -19.61 7.16 6.53
C GLN A 426 -20.68 7.37 7.62
N ARG A 427 -21.71 8.18 7.39
CA ARG A 427 -22.86 8.29 8.31
C ARG A 427 -23.58 6.96 8.48
N MET A 428 -23.79 6.21 7.40
CA MET A 428 -24.40 4.88 7.48
C MET A 428 -23.56 3.93 8.35
N PHE A 429 -22.22 3.96 8.26
CA PHE A 429 -21.35 3.19 9.14
C PHE A 429 -21.51 3.59 10.61
N ALA A 430 -21.60 4.89 10.90
CA ALA A 430 -21.81 5.39 12.27
C ALA A 430 -23.18 5.01 12.85
N ASP A 431 -24.23 5.07 12.04
CA ASP A 431 -25.61 4.85 12.48
C ASP A 431 -25.98 3.37 12.55
N SER A 432 -25.56 2.59 11.55
CA SER A 432 -25.95 1.18 11.38
C SER A 432 -24.93 0.19 11.94
N LEU A 433 -23.67 0.62 12.19
CA LEU A 433 -22.56 -0.19 12.70
C LEU A 433 -22.43 -1.56 11.99
N PRO A 434 -22.25 -1.60 10.67
CA PRO A 434 -21.99 -2.86 9.97
C PRO A 434 -20.61 -3.43 10.33
N ALA A 435 -19.72 -2.56 10.82
CA ALA A 435 -18.42 -2.91 11.32
C ALA A 435 -18.06 -2.04 12.53
N VAL A 436 -17.44 -2.67 13.53
CA VAL A 436 -16.80 -1.97 14.64
C VAL A 436 -15.37 -1.66 14.23
N VAL A 437 -15.08 -0.40 14.00
CA VAL A 437 -13.73 0.04 13.63
C VAL A 437 -12.85 0.03 14.86
N LEU A 438 -11.66 -0.56 14.76
CA LEU A 438 -10.71 -0.74 15.86
C LEU A 438 -9.63 0.35 15.84
N TYR A 439 -8.86 0.38 14.76
CA TYR A 439 -7.77 1.33 14.59
C TYR A 439 -7.38 1.49 13.11
N HIS A 440 -6.76 2.61 12.80
CA HIS A 440 -6.01 2.79 11.56
C HIS A 440 -4.57 2.34 11.78
N ALA A 441 -4.09 1.47 10.92
CA ALA A 441 -2.72 0.96 10.98
C ALA A 441 -1.71 2.05 10.61
N ARG A 442 -0.51 1.95 11.17
CA ARG A 442 0.64 2.76 10.76
C ARG A 442 1.72 1.85 10.21
N GLY A 443 2.34 2.28 9.12
CA GLY A 443 3.56 1.65 8.64
C GLY A 443 4.71 1.93 9.60
N LEU A 444 5.59 0.95 9.78
CA LEU A 444 6.79 1.07 10.58
C LEU A 444 7.98 0.58 9.78
N GLN A 445 8.95 1.49 9.56
CA GLN A 445 10.22 1.18 8.94
C GLN A 445 11.36 1.52 9.91
N GLY A 446 12.27 0.57 10.12
CA GLY A 446 13.60 0.87 10.60
C GLY A 446 14.43 1.42 9.44
N MET A 447 15.11 2.51 9.65
CA MET A 447 15.91 3.21 8.64
C MET A 447 17.31 3.49 9.16
N ASN A 448 18.33 3.23 8.33
CA ASN A 448 19.68 3.69 8.61
C ASN A 448 19.78 5.21 8.42
N ARG A 449 20.29 5.93 9.42
CA ARG A 449 20.38 7.40 9.43
C ARG A 449 21.30 7.99 8.36
N ARG A 450 22.13 7.15 7.70
CA ARG A 450 22.92 7.59 6.54
C ARG A 450 22.05 7.99 5.33
N VAL A 451 20.79 7.54 5.29
CA VAL A 451 19.86 7.88 4.20
C VAL A 451 19.03 9.09 4.60
N HIS A 452 18.96 10.07 3.71
CA HIS A 452 18.29 11.36 3.91
C HIS A 452 17.26 11.63 2.82
N GLY A 453 16.40 12.65 3.03
CA GLY A 453 15.34 13.04 2.08
C GLY A 453 14.12 12.12 2.09
N VAL A 454 14.03 11.23 3.07
CA VAL A 454 12.99 10.22 3.17
C VAL A 454 11.72 10.81 3.77
N THR A 455 10.61 10.67 3.04
CA THR A 455 9.26 10.90 3.55
C THR A 455 8.39 9.73 3.17
N MET A 456 7.74 9.14 4.17
CA MET A 456 6.73 8.10 4.01
C MET A 456 5.40 8.61 4.54
N ASP A 457 4.34 8.44 3.77
CA ASP A 457 3.01 8.96 4.10
C ASP A 457 1.91 8.10 3.47
N LEU A 458 0.67 8.61 3.38
CA LEU A 458 -0.47 7.89 2.78
C LEU A 458 -0.23 7.42 1.34
N ARG A 459 0.75 7.98 0.63
CA ARG A 459 1.15 7.55 -0.73
C ARG A 459 1.99 6.29 -0.72
N GLY A 460 2.53 5.91 0.43
CA GLY A 460 3.37 4.74 0.65
C GLY A 460 4.78 5.06 1.14
N GLU A 461 5.69 4.16 0.84
CA GLU A 461 7.07 4.14 1.34
C GLU A 461 8.05 4.87 0.40
N LEU A 462 7.76 4.87 -0.92
CA LEU A 462 8.69 5.33 -1.95
C LEU A 462 8.34 6.67 -2.63
N PRO A 463 7.38 7.50 -2.14
CA PRO A 463 6.96 8.70 -2.89
C PRO A 463 8.08 9.73 -3.10
N THR A 464 9.11 9.71 -2.25
CA THR A 464 10.26 10.63 -2.31
C THR A 464 11.57 9.93 -2.66
N VAL A 465 11.56 8.66 -3.14
CA VAL A 465 12.79 7.89 -3.43
C VAL A 465 13.70 8.59 -4.46
N HIS A 466 13.13 9.39 -5.33
CA HIS A 466 13.85 10.23 -6.27
C HIS A 466 14.78 11.24 -5.56
N ASP A 467 14.36 11.78 -4.41
CA ASP A 467 15.08 12.81 -3.64
C ASP A 467 16.00 12.23 -2.56
N TRP A 468 15.98 10.90 -2.38
CA TRP A 468 16.82 10.27 -1.37
C TRP A 468 18.29 10.41 -1.72
N TRP A 469 19.11 10.59 -0.69
CA TRP A 469 20.56 10.66 -0.82
C TRP A 469 21.26 10.05 0.39
N VAL A 470 22.50 9.66 0.20
CA VAL A 470 23.32 9.04 1.24
C VAL A 470 24.45 10.00 1.62
N ALA A 471 24.59 10.24 2.92
CA ALA A 471 25.74 11.01 3.42
C ALA A 471 27.06 10.29 3.09
N PRO A 472 28.12 11.01 2.71
CA PRO A 472 29.42 10.44 2.34
C PRO A 472 30.11 9.72 3.51
#